data_49c807516f3422f243ad8f2e746e0ea0
#
_entry.id   49c807516f3422f243ad8f2e746e0ea0
#
_cell.length_a   1.000
_cell.length_b   1.000
_cell.length_c   1.000
_cell.angle_alpha   90.00
_cell.angle_beta   90.00
_cell.angle_gamma   90.00
#
_symmetry.space_group_name_H-M   'P 1'
#
loop_
_entity.id
_entity.type
_entity.pdbx_description
1 polymer ?
#
loop_
_entity_poly.entity_id
_entity_poly.type
_entity_poly.pdbx_seq_one_letter_code
_entity_poly.pdbx_strand_id
1 'polypeptide(L)'
;MELPLAFNDQLFIQLTVNGVTLGSLYALIALGYTMVYGILKLLNFAHGDVYMVGAFIGYGVLSGLGGPLSPDLALAPLVLLMFLAAMLGSGLLGVVIERFAYRPLREAPRLAPLISALGVSFFLQNSVLLLFGAQFRTYNSFVLGSSNPEVFEPGPLIDPVFKIRGVNVQLIQLIVLLVTVGLCVALTLLVARTRVGKAMRATAYDREGAMMMGIDTDRVISFTFFIGSVLAGAAGVMFGLLFSQVFHFMGFLAGLKGFTAAVVGGIGSIPGAMLGGLLVGLTEAYASGYFGGRWAEVVVFGILIFVLLVRPQGLLGTPELKKV
;
A
#
# COMPACT_ATOMS: atom_id res chain seq x y z
N MET A 1 -23.89 -27.94 -5.37
CA MET A 1 -22.82 -26.90 -5.44
C MET A 1 -22.51 -26.73 -6.92
N GLU A 2 -23.37 -25.99 -7.61
CA GLU A 2 -23.19 -25.74 -9.05
C GLU A 2 -22.13 -24.66 -9.22
N LEU A 3 -21.00 -25.00 -9.81
CA LEU A 3 -20.02 -24.06 -10.29
C LEU A 3 -20.65 -23.27 -11.45
N PRO A 4 -20.84 -21.95 -11.35
CA PRO A 4 -21.33 -21.16 -12.46
C PRO A 4 -20.18 -20.92 -13.44
N LEU A 5 -19.81 -21.94 -14.22
CA LEU A 5 -18.81 -21.82 -15.30
C LEU A 5 -19.40 -21.20 -16.58
N ALA A 6 -20.53 -20.51 -16.52
CA ALA A 6 -20.95 -19.65 -17.60
C ALA A 6 -20.07 -18.39 -17.58
N PHE A 7 -19.20 -18.24 -18.58
CA PHE A 7 -18.42 -17.05 -18.83
C PHE A 7 -19.40 -15.87 -19.00
N ASN A 8 -19.60 -15.10 -17.92
CA ASN A 8 -20.41 -13.91 -17.95
C ASN A 8 -19.47 -12.74 -18.21
N ASP A 9 -19.51 -12.18 -19.42
CA ASP A 9 -18.67 -11.05 -19.82
C ASP A 9 -18.73 -9.88 -18.82
N GLN A 10 -19.91 -9.63 -18.26
CA GLN A 10 -20.09 -8.56 -17.26
C GLN A 10 -19.35 -8.87 -15.96
N LEU A 11 -19.42 -10.11 -15.47
CA LEU A 11 -18.67 -10.54 -14.27
C LEU A 11 -17.17 -10.42 -14.51
N PHE A 12 -16.68 -10.89 -15.68
CA PHE A 12 -15.26 -10.79 -16.02
C PHE A 12 -14.77 -9.34 -16.01
N ILE A 13 -15.51 -8.42 -16.65
CA ILE A 13 -15.15 -7.00 -16.67
C ILE A 13 -15.19 -6.39 -15.26
N GLN A 14 -16.23 -6.71 -14.46
CA GLN A 14 -16.34 -6.23 -13.09
C GLN A 14 -15.15 -6.70 -12.23
N LEU A 15 -14.77 -7.97 -12.32
CA LEU A 15 -13.63 -8.53 -11.60
C LEU A 15 -12.31 -7.91 -12.07
N THR A 16 -12.19 -7.60 -13.38
CA THR A 16 -11.01 -6.89 -13.89
C THR A 16 -10.89 -5.50 -13.30
N VAL A 17 -11.97 -4.71 -13.30
CA VAL A 17 -11.99 -3.36 -12.72
C VAL A 17 -11.64 -3.41 -11.24
N ASN A 18 -12.28 -4.31 -10.50
CA ASN A 18 -12.00 -4.49 -9.07
C ASN A 18 -10.56 -4.94 -8.83
N GLY A 19 -10.05 -5.86 -9.64
CA GLY A 19 -8.69 -6.39 -9.54
C GLY A 19 -7.62 -5.34 -9.85
N VAL A 20 -7.83 -4.49 -10.85
CA VAL A 20 -6.95 -3.35 -11.15
C VAL A 20 -6.96 -2.35 -10.00
N THR A 21 -8.12 -2.06 -9.42
CA THR A 21 -8.26 -1.14 -8.29
C THR A 21 -7.53 -1.68 -7.05
N LEU A 22 -7.77 -2.94 -6.66
CA LEU A 22 -7.06 -3.61 -5.57
C LEU A 22 -5.57 -3.70 -5.84
N GLY A 23 -5.19 -4.08 -7.05
CA GLY A 23 -3.81 -4.18 -7.48
C GLY A 23 -3.06 -2.85 -7.41
N SER A 24 -3.75 -1.74 -7.63
CA SER A 24 -3.20 -0.40 -7.46
C SER A 24 -2.82 -0.12 -6.01
N LEU A 25 -3.66 -0.52 -5.04
CA LEU A 25 -3.33 -0.40 -3.61
C LEU A 25 -2.12 -1.27 -3.23
N TYR A 26 -2.12 -2.53 -3.67
CA TYR A 26 -0.99 -3.44 -3.41
C TYR A 26 0.29 -2.98 -4.06
N ALA A 27 0.22 -2.34 -5.24
CA ALA A 27 1.38 -1.75 -5.90
C ALA A 27 2.03 -0.65 -5.05
N LEU A 28 1.25 0.24 -4.43
CA LEU A 28 1.80 1.29 -3.55
C LEU A 28 2.46 0.71 -2.31
N ILE A 29 1.85 -0.30 -1.68
CA ILE A 29 2.44 -1.00 -0.53
C ILE A 29 3.72 -1.72 -0.96
N ALA A 30 3.68 -2.45 -2.09
CA ALA A 30 4.82 -3.16 -2.65
C ALA A 30 5.99 -2.24 -3.01
N LEU A 31 5.69 -1.03 -3.51
CA LEU A 31 6.70 0.00 -3.78
C LEU A 31 7.41 0.42 -2.50
N GLY A 32 6.69 0.62 -1.40
CA GLY A 32 7.30 0.94 -0.11
C GLY A 32 8.23 -0.18 0.38
N TYR A 33 7.82 -1.45 0.30
CA TYR A 33 8.68 -2.59 0.59
C TYR A 33 9.92 -2.61 -0.30
N THR A 34 9.72 -2.43 -1.61
CA THR A 34 10.78 -2.47 -2.61
C THR A 34 11.81 -1.36 -2.40
N MET A 35 11.37 -0.16 -2.00
CA MET A 35 12.27 0.96 -1.72
C MET A 35 13.17 0.66 -0.52
N VAL A 36 12.62 0.20 0.59
CA VAL A 36 13.37 -0.11 1.81
C VAL A 36 14.32 -1.30 1.57
N TYR A 37 13.80 -2.39 1.00
CA TYR A 37 14.60 -3.57 0.69
C TYR A 37 15.72 -3.27 -0.32
N GLY A 38 15.46 -2.44 -1.32
CA GLY A 38 16.44 -2.07 -2.33
C GLY A 38 17.72 -1.50 -1.73
N ILE A 39 17.62 -0.75 -0.64
CA ILE A 39 18.76 -0.09 0.00
C ILE A 39 19.33 -0.90 1.17
N LEU A 40 18.47 -1.43 2.06
CA LEU A 40 18.92 -2.10 3.29
C LEU A 40 19.08 -3.61 3.13
N LYS A 41 18.48 -4.22 2.11
CA LYS A 41 18.34 -5.68 1.96
C LYS A 41 17.66 -6.35 3.17
N LEU A 42 16.83 -5.57 3.88
CA LEU A 42 16.03 -6.00 5.03
C LEU A 42 14.55 -5.75 4.76
N LEU A 43 13.72 -6.65 5.25
CA LEU A 43 12.26 -6.54 5.14
C LEU A 43 11.72 -5.72 6.32
N ASN A 44 10.82 -4.78 6.03
CA ASN A 44 10.13 -4.01 7.05
C ASN A 44 8.69 -4.54 7.25
N PHE A 45 8.51 -5.51 8.15
CA PHE A 45 7.19 -6.07 8.42
C PHE A 45 6.21 -5.08 9.07
N ALA A 46 6.70 -4.00 9.70
CA ALA A 46 5.84 -2.94 10.20
C ALA A 46 5.24 -2.06 9.10
N HIS A 47 5.65 -2.23 7.83
CA HIS A 47 5.20 -1.37 6.73
C HIS A 47 3.69 -1.47 6.46
N GLY A 48 3.10 -2.66 6.61
CA GLY A 48 1.65 -2.83 6.54
C GLY A 48 0.91 -2.07 7.64
N ASP A 49 1.47 -2.00 8.85
CA ASP A 49 0.85 -1.24 9.94
C ASP A 49 1.03 0.28 9.78
N VAL A 50 2.08 0.73 9.10
CA VAL A 50 2.19 2.14 8.67
C VAL A 50 1.06 2.51 7.71
N TYR A 51 0.70 1.62 6.78
CA TYR A 51 -0.50 1.79 5.94
C TYR A 51 -1.78 1.88 6.77
N MET A 52 -1.96 1.01 7.77
CA MET A 52 -3.08 1.07 8.71
C MET A 52 -3.13 2.42 9.44
N VAL A 53 -2.00 2.87 10.00
CA VAL A 53 -1.92 4.18 10.68
C VAL A 53 -2.29 5.31 9.72
N GLY A 54 -1.85 5.26 8.46
CA GLY A 54 -2.25 6.22 7.43
C GLY A 54 -3.76 6.26 7.20
N ALA A 55 -4.42 5.09 7.17
CA ALA A 55 -5.88 5.00 7.10
C ALA A 55 -6.55 5.64 8.33
N PHE A 56 -6.04 5.40 9.53
CA PHE A 56 -6.57 6.02 10.75
C PHE A 56 -6.31 7.52 10.84
N ILE A 57 -5.19 8.03 10.32
CA ILE A 57 -4.97 9.48 10.18
C ILE A 57 -6.01 10.09 9.23
N GLY A 58 -6.25 9.47 8.07
CA GLY A 58 -7.32 9.88 7.15
C GLY A 58 -8.70 9.88 7.81
N TYR A 59 -9.01 8.84 8.60
CA TYR A 59 -10.22 8.76 9.40
C TYR A 59 -10.31 9.90 10.43
N GLY A 60 -9.21 10.22 11.11
CA GLY A 60 -9.16 11.33 12.08
C GLY A 60 -9.44 12.69 11.44
N VAL A 61 -8.89 12.94 10.25
CA VAL A 61 -9.20 14.15 9.47
C VAL A 61 -10.67 14.18 9.06
N LEU A 62 -11.19 13.06 8.55
CA LEU A 62 -12.58 12.95 8.13
C LEU A 62 -13.55 13.15 9.32
N SER A 63 -13.31 12.50 10.45
CA SER A 63 -14.17 12.59 11.64
C SER A 63 -14.08 13.96 12.34
N GLY A 64 -12.91 14.61 12.31
CA GLY A 64 -12.70 15.92 12.92
C GLY A 64 -13.22 17.09 12.08
N LEU A 65 -13.08 17.03 10.77
CA LEU A 65 -13.42 18.12 9.85
C LEU A 65 -14.67 17.85 9.01
N GLY A 66 -15.02 16.59 8.78
CA GLY A 66 -16.13 16.19 7.91
C GLY A 66 -17.49 16.06 8.62
N GLY A 67 -17.52 16.00 9.97
CA GLY A 67 -18.77 15.76 10.72
C GLY A 67 -19.55 17.01 11.06
N PRO A 68 -18.99 17.95 11.84
CA PRO A 68 -19.73 19.14 12.30
C PRO A 68 -19.31 20.45 11.63
N LEU A 69 -18.20 20.52 10.91
CA LEU A 69 -17.57 21.78 10.54
C LEU A 69 -18.01 22.39 9.22
N SER A 70 -18.67 21.66 8.34
CA SER A 70 -19.31 22.31 7.20
C SER A 70 -20.04 21.37 6.23
N PRO A 71 -21.33 21.56 5.99
CA PRO A 71 -21.98 21.12 4.76
C PRO A 71 -21.35 21.75 3.51
N ASP A 72 -20.49 22.76 3.70
CA ASP A 72 -19.92 23.59 2.63
C ASP A 72 -18.46 23.27 2.27
N LEU A 73 -17.75 22.40 3.02
CA LEU A 73 -16.41 22.01 2.62
C LEU A 73 -16.51 21.08 1.39
N ALA A 74 -16.18 21.62 0.23
CA ALA A 74 -16.18 20.84 -0.99
C ALA A 74 -15.39 19.52 -0.78
N LEU A 75 -15.94 18.42 -1.22
CA LEU A 75 -15.40 17.06 -1.05
C LEU A 75 -13.91 16.96 -1.46
N ALA A 76 -13.53 17.63 -2.54
CA ALA A 76 -12.17 17.58 -3.08
C ALA A 76 -11.08 18.09 -2.11
N PRO A 77 -11.21 19.27 -1.45
CA PRO A 77 -10.20 19.71 -0.48
C PRO A 77 -10.16 18.83 0.77
N LEU A 78 -11.27 18.24 1.21
CA LEU A 78 -11.29 17.32 2.34
C LEU A 78 -10.49 16.05 2.01
N VAL A 79 -10.76 15.43 0.86
CA VAL A 79 -10.03 14.25 0.40
C VAL A 79 -8.54 14.56 0.22
N LEU A 80 -8.20 15.71 -0.37
CA LEU A 80 -6.81 16.14 -0.51
C LEU A 80 -6.12 16.30 0.86
N LEU A 81 -6.81 16.89 1.83
CA LEU A 81 -6.29 17.05 3.19
C LEU A 81 -6.07 15.70 3.88
N MET A 82 -7.01 14.75 3.72
CA MET A 82 -6.86 13.38 4.21
C MET A 82 -5.59 12.72 3.65
N PHE A 83 -5.38 12.84 2.33
CA PHE A 83 -4.18 12.31 1.68
C PHE A 83 -2.91 12.97 2.22
N LEU A 84 -2.85 14.29 2.25
CA LEU A 84 -1.68 15.03 2.71
C LEU A 84 -1.35 14.71 4.18
N ALA A 85 -2.34 14.71 5.06
CA ALA A 85 -2.15 14.38 6.48
C ALA A 85 -1.68 12.94 6.66
N ALA A 86 -2.29 11.97 5.97
CA ALA A 86 -1.90 10.57 6.05
C ALA A 86 -0.50 10.34 5.47
N MET A 87 -0.17 10.92 4.32
CA MET A 87 1.14 10.81 3.69
C MET A 87 2.24 11.39 4.59
N LEU A 88 2.03 12.59 5.13
CA LEU A 88 3.01 13.24 6.02
C LEU A 88 3.12 12.49 7.36
N GLY A 89 2.00 12.16 8.00
CA GLY A 89 2.00 11.45 9.28
C GLY A 89 2.63 10.06 9.18
N SER A 90 2.27 9.29 8.16
CA SER A 90 2.89 7.99 7.88
C SER A 90 4.36 8.13 7.52
N GLY A 91 4.73 9.15 6.73
CA GLY A 91 6.12 9.45 6.38
C GLY A 91 6.97 9.72 7.62
N LEU A 92 6.50 10.58 8.53
CA LEU A 92 7.16 10.87 9.80
C LEU A 92 7.26 9.62 10.68
N LEU A 93 6.19 8.83 10.77
CA LEU A 93 6.21 7.55 11.48
C LEU A 93 7.27 6.60 10.90
N GLY A 94 7.42 6.55 9.58
CA GLY A 94 8.46 5.76 8.91
C GLY A 94 9.88 6.17 9.33
N VAL A 95 10.14 7.47 9.45
CA VAL A 95 11.43 7.98 9.94
C VAL A 95 11.64 7.61 11.42
N VAL A 96 10.60 7.69 12.24
CA VAL A 96 10.67 7.26 13.66
C VAL A 96 11.00 5.77 13.76
N ILE A 97 10.32 4.92 12.98
CA ILE A 97 10.59 3.48 12.94
C ILE A 97 12.04 3.22 12.50
N GLU A 98 12.51 3.89 11.45
CA GLU A 98 13.89 3.76 11.00
C GLU A 98 14.87 4.13 12.12
N ARG A 99 14.67 5.27 12.77
CA ARG A 99 15.60 5.81 13.76
C ARG A 99 15.69 4.97 15.03
N PHE A 100 14.58 4.43 15.51
CA PHE A 100 14.51 3.72 16.79
C PHE A 100 14.56 2.20 16.64
N ALA A 101 13.97 1.64 15.58
CA ALA A 101 13.86 0.19 15.42
C ALA A 101 14.86 -0.42 14.45
N TYR A 102 15.36 0.35 13.46
CA TYR A 102 16.27 -0.18 12.44
C TYR A 102 17.69 0.34 12.57
N ARG A 103 17.88 1.62 12.80
CA ARG A 103 19.20 2.24 12.84
C ARG A 103 20.13 1.64 13.88
N PRO A 104 19.68 1.37 15.14
CA PRO A 104 20.53 0.74 16.16
C PRO A 104 20.92 -0.71 15.84
N LEU A 105 20.14 -1.38 14.99
CA LEU A 105 20.28 -2.82 14.70
C LEU A 105 20.93 -3.09 13.33
N ARG A 106 21.43 -2.10 12.62
CA ARG A 106 21.98 -2.26 11.25
C ARG A 106 23.23 -3.13 11.19
N GLU A 107 24.02 -3.16 12.26
CA GLU A 107 25.22 -3.99 12.40
C GLU A 107 24.97 -5.30 13.14
N ALA A 108 23.74 -5.49 13.64
CA ALA A 108 23.33 -6.73 14.31
C ALA A 108 23.04 -7.86 13.29
N PRO A 109 22.99 -9.12 13.75
CA PRO A 109 22.59 -10.23 12.90
C PRO A 109 21.25 -9.97 12.20
N ARG A 110 21.08 -10.48 10.98
CA ARG A 110 19.90 -10.21 10.12
C ARG A 110 18.54 -10.47 10.77
N LEU A 111 18.48 -11.35 11.78
CA LEU A 111 17.25 -11.64 12.54
C LEU A 111 16.84 -10.51 13.47
N ALA A 112 17.79 -9.71 14.01
CA ALA A 112 17.48 -8.68 14.99
C ALA A 112 16.58 -7.54 14.42
N PRO A 113 16.87 -6.95 13.25
CA PRO A 113 15.97 -5.98 12.63
C PRO A 113 14.59 -6.58 12.29
N LEU A 114 14.54 -7.86 11.91
CA LEU A 114 13.29 -8.55 11.59
C LEU A 114 12.39 -8.67 12.82
N ILE A 115 12.95 -9.13 13.95
CA ILE A 115 12.22 -9.24 15.23
C ILE A 115 11.78 -7.85 15.71
N SER A 116 12.66 -6.85 15.59
CA SER A 116 12.32 -5.45 15.92
C SER A 116 11.15 -4.95 15.10
N ALA A 117 11.13 -5.22 13.78
CA ALA A 117 10.03 -4.85 12.91
C ALA A 117 8.70 -5.48 13.31
N LEU A 118 8.70 -6.77 13.68
CA LEU A 118 7.52 -7.46 14.21
C LEU A 118 7.06 -6.84 15.53
N GLY A 119 8.01 -6.49 16.43
CA GLY A 119 7.69 -5.80 17.67
C GLY A 119 7.01 -4.44 17.42
N VAL A 120 7.53 -3.65 16.47
CA VAL A 120 6.89 -2.38 16.03
C VAL A 120 5.52 -2.63 15.44
N SER A 121 5.35 -3.66 14.61
CA SER A 121 4.06 -4.05 14.05
C SER A 121 3.02 -4.29 15.15
N PHE A 122 3.30 -5.15 16.11
CA PHE A 122 2.43 -5.41 17.24
C PHE A 122 2.19 -4.16 18.11
N PHE A 123 3.21 -3.34 18.31
CA PHE A 123 3.06 -2.08 19.04
C PHE A 123 2.07 -1.15 18.35
N LEU A 124 2.16 -0.95 17.03
CA LEU A 124 1.25 -0.10 16.26
C LEU A 124 -0.17 -0.62 16.27
N GLN A 125 -0.37 -1.94 16.05
CA GLN A 125 -1.70 -2.57 16.09
C GLN A 125 -2.39 -2.38 17.45
N ASN A 126 -1.66 -2.63 18.55
CA ASN A 126 -2.20 -2.47 19.90
C ASN A 126 -2.38 -1.00 20.26
N SER A 127 -1.52 -0.08 19.79
CA SER A 127 -1.71 1.35 19.99
C SER A 127 -2.99 1.85 19.32
N VAL A 128 -3.25 1.44 18.09
CA VAL A 128 -4.48 1.78 17.37
C VAL A 128 -5.69 1.14 18.05
N LEU A 129 -5.59 -0.11 18.51
CA LEU A 129 -6.64 -0.79 19.27
C LEU A 129 -7.00 -0.03 20.57
N LEU A 130 -6.01 0.46 21.29
CA LEU A 130 -6.23 1.21 22.55
C LEU A 130 -6.83 2.60 22.30
N LEU A 131 -6.41 3.28 21.23
CA LEU A 131 -6.85 4.64 20.91
C LEU A 131 -8.24 4.67 20.26
N PHE A 132 -8.53 3.74 19.37
CA PHE A 132 -9.76 3.74 18.56
C PHE A 132 -10.73 2.58 18.88
N GLY A 133 -10.31 1.60 19.68
CA GLY A 133 -11.10 0.42 20.03
C GLY A 133 -11.04 -0.69 18.95
N ALA A 134 -11.66 -1.84 19.28
CA ALA A 134 -11.66 -3.03 18.41
C ALA A 134 -12.70 -2.97 17.27
N GLN A 135 -13.63 -2.02 17.31
CA GLN A 135 -14.72 -1.93 16.35
C GLN A 135 -14.24 -1.38 15.01
N PHE A 136 -14.89 -1.80 13.93
CA PHE A 136 -14.72 -1.17 12.62
C PHE A 136 -15.12 0.29 12.70
N ARG A 137 -14.25 1.16 12.17
CA ARG A 137 -14.54 2.59 12.01
C ARG A 137 -14.91 2.83 10.56
N THR A 138 -16.06 3.46 10.32
CA THR A 138 -16.54 3.76 8.97
C THR A 138 -15.99 5.11 8.52
N TYR A 139 -15.51 5.14 7.29
CA TYR A 139 -15.29 6.37 6.53
C TYR A 139 -16.68 6.89 6.15
N ASN A 140 -17.15 7.82 6.96
CA ASN A 140 -18.55 8.18 7.14
C ASN A 140 -19.31 8.43 5.82
N SER A 141 -20.61 8.17 5.88
CA SER A 141 -21.62 8.41 4.86
C SER A 141 -21.60 9.81 4.20
N PHE A 142 -20.97 10.80 4.82
CA PHE A 142 -20.80 12.12 4.22
C PHE A 142 -19.96 12.11 2.93
N VAL A 143 -18.97 11.24 2.85
CA VAL A 143 -18.16 11.00 1.63
C VAL A 143 -18.89 10.05 0.69
N LEU A 144 -19.75 9.18 1.24
CA LEU A 144 -20.40 8.08 0.56
C LEU A 144 -21.89 8.31 0.31
N GLY A 145 -22.51 9.35 0.90
CA GLY A 145 -23.95 9.65 0.76
C GLY A 145 -24.62 10.08 2.07
N SER A 146 -25.93 10.28 2.01
CA SER A 146 -26.78 10.80 3.07
C SER A 146 -26.56 10.19 4.45
N SER A 147 -26.49 11.03 5.48
CA SER A 147 -26.47 10.66 6.88
C SER A 147 -27.82 10.12 7.41
N ASN A 148 -28.83 10.06 6.54
CA ASN A 148 -30.16 9.60 6.91
C ASN A 148 -30.28 8.09 6.62
N PRO A 149 -30.44 7.21 7.64
CA PRO A 149 -30.50 5.76 7.43
C PRO A 149 -31.74 5.33 6.63
N GLU A 150 -32.73 6.18 6.46
CA GLU A 150 -33.95 5.89 5.68
C GLU A 150 -33.84 6.22 4.19
N VAL A 151 -32.84 7.02 3.79
CA VAL A 151 -32.60 7.41 2.39
C VAL A 151 -31.13 7.19 2.07
N PHE A 152 -30.82 6.01 1.52
CA PHE A 152 -29.50 5.72 1.01
C PHE A 152 -29.31 6.41 -0.36
N GLU A 153 -28.83 7.65 -0.35
CA GLU A 153 -28.33 8.28 -1.55
C GLU A 153 -26.82 7.99 -1.65
N PRO A 154 -26.36 7.33 -2.71
CA PRO A 154 -24.93 7.12 -2.92
C PRO A 154 -24.24 8.47 -3.02
N GLY A 155 -23.12 8.61 -2.33
CA GLY A 155 -22.32 9.83 -2.38
C GLY A 155 -21.56 9.96 -3.70
N PRO A 156 -21.07 11.17 -4.02
CA PRO A 156 -20.46 11.47 -5.32
C PRO A 156 -19.23 10.63 -5.66
N LEU A 157 -18.60 9.99 -4.69
CA LEU A 157 -17.45 9.08 -4.94
C LEU A 157 -17.86 7.69 -5.42
N ILE A 158 -19.10 7.28 -5.12
CA ILE A 158 -19.64 5.96 -5.50
C ILE A 158 -20.43 6.08 -6.81
N ASP A 159 -20.78 7.29 -7.21
CA ASP A 159 -21.52 7.52 -8.46
C ASP A 159 -20.76 6.96 -9.66
N PRO A 160 -21.44 6.23 -10.55
CA PRO A 160 -20.81 5.69 -11.74
C PRO A 160 -20.49 6.83 -12.71
N VAL A 161 -19.20 6.97 -13.05
CA VAL A 161 -18.74 7.96 -14.04
C VAL A 161 -19.10 7.52 -15.45
N PHE A 162 -18.94 6.23 -15.73
CA PHE A 162 -19.27 5.62 -17.01
C PHE A 162 -19.55 4.13 -16.87
N LYS A 163 -20.19 3.56 -17.91
CA LYS A 163 -20.51 2.13 -17.98
C LYS A 163 -19.70 1.46 -19.07
N ILE A 164 -18.99 0.41 -18.74
CA ILE A 164 -18.29 -0.45 -19.73
C ILE A 164 -19.10 -1.75 -19.84
N ARG A 165 -19.76 -1.97 -21.00
CA ARG A 165 -20.56 -3.17 -21.26
C ARG A 165 -21.53 -3.55 -20.11
N GLY A 166 -22.16 -2.56 -19.50
CA GLY A 166 -23.12 -2.77 -18.39
C GLY A 166 -22.51 -2.75 -17.00
N VAL A 167 -21.19 -2.68 -16.86
CA VAL A 167 -20.49 -2.57 -15.59
C VAL A 167 -20.26 -1.12 -15.21
N ASN A 168 -20.67 -0.73 -14.01
CA ASN A 168 -20.47 0.62 -13.48
C ASN A 168 -19.04 0.80 -12.98
N VAL A 169 -18.33 1.81 -13.50
CA VAL A 169 -17.03 2.24 -12.97
C VAL A 169 -17.26 3.46 -12.09
N GLN A 170 -16.91 3.33 -10.81
CA GLN A 170 -17.10 4.37 -9.80
C GLN A 170 -16.00 5.42 -9.86
N LEU A 171 -16.31 6.65 -9.49
CA LEU A 171 -15.34 7.75 -9.43
C LEU A 171 -14.14 7.41 -8.52
N ILE A 172 -14.39 6.77 -7.38
CA ILE A 172 -13.33 6.37 -6.45
C ILE A 172 -12.31 5.42 -7.09
N GLN A 173 -12.75 4.48 -7.94
CA GLN A 173 -11.85 3.55 -8.62
C GLN A 173 -10.90 4.28 -9.59
N LEU A 174 -11.41 5.31 -10.29
CA LEU A 174 -10.59 6.17 -11.14
C LEU A 174 -9.59 6.99 -10.34
N ILE A 175 -10.03 7.58 -9.22
CA ILE A 175 -9.16 8.34 -8.32
C ILE A 175 -8.02 7.45 -7.82
N VAL A 176 -8.33 6.24 -7.33
CA VAL A 176 -7.33 5.27 -6.87
C VAL A 176 -6.32 4.97 -7.97
N LEU A 177 -6.77 4.69 -9.18
CA LEU A 177 -5.89 4.39 -10.31
C LEU A 177 -5.01 5.60 -10.68
N LEU A 178 -5.59 6.79 -10.83
CA LEU A 178 -4.87 8.00 -11.22
C LEU A 178 -3.84 8.41 -10.16
N VAL A 179 -4.21 8.39 -8.88
CA VAL A 179 -3.28 8.72 -7.78
C VAL A 179 -2.16 7.69 -7.70
N THR A 180 -2.48 6.39 -7.84
CA THR A 180 -1.45 5.33 -7.86
C THR A 180 -0.47 5.53 -9.00
N VAL A 181 -0.96 5.72 -10.23
CA VAL A 181 -0.10 5.96 -11.39
C VAL A 181 0.73 7.23 -11.19
N GLY A 182 0.13 8.31 -10.70
CA GLY A 182 0.82 9.56 -10.40
C GLY A 182 1.94 9.38 -9.38
N LEU A 183 1.68 8.69 -8.27
CA LEU A 183 2.68 8.40 -7.24
C LEU A 183 3.79 7.46 -7.75
N CYS A 184 3.45 6.45 -8.56
CA CYS A 184 4.41 5.56 -9.18
C CYS A 184 5.35 6.31 -10.16
N VAL A 185 4.78 7.19 -10.99
CA VAL A 185 5.56 8.04 -11.90
C VAL A 185 6.44 9.01 -11.11
N ALA A 186 5.89 9.69 -10.11
CA ALA A 186 6.64 10.60 -9.24
C ALA A 186 7.81 9.89 -8.56
N LEU A 187 7.59 8.69 -8.00
CA LEU A 187 8.65 7.89 -7.40
C LEU A 187 9.72 7.49 -8.42
N THR A 188 9.30 7.01 -9.58
CA THR A 188 10.23 6.61 -10.66
C THR A 188 11.10 7.79 -11.09
N LEU A 189 10.51 8.96 -11.30
CA LEU A 189 11.24 10.18 -11.65
C LEU A 189 12.16 10.64 -10.52
N LEU A 190 11.70 10.59 -9.27
CA LEU A 190 12.52 10.90 -8.09
C LEU A 190 13.77 10.01 -8.05
N VAL A 191 13.60 8.70 -8.16
CA VAL A 191 14.72 7.76 -8.10
C VAL A 191 15.61 7.85 -9.34
N ALA A 192 15.04 8.02 -10.55
CA ALA A 192 15.81 8.03 -11.79
C ALA A 192 16.57 9.33 -12.03
N ARG A 193 15.95 10.50 -11.76
CA ARG A 193 16.43 11.80 -12.24
C ARG A 193 16.96 12.75 -11.16
N THR A 194 16.62 12.56 -9.87
CA THR A 194 17.03 13.50 -8.82
C THR A 194 18.41 13.19 -8.23
N ARG A 195 19.02 14.18 -7.56
CA ARG A 195 20.27 14.01 -6.81
C ARG A 195 20.09 13.00 -5.66
N VAL A 196 18.96 13.07 -4.98
CA VAL A 196 18.63 12.12 -3.90
C VAL A 196 18.49 10.71 -4.45
N GLY A 197 17.81 10.53 -5.60
CA GLY A 197 17.68 9.23 -6.26
C GLY A 197 19.04 8.66 -6.70
N LYS A 198 19.99 9.51 -7.14
CA LYS A 198 21.36 9.07 -7.41
C LYS A 198 22.05 8.56 -6.14
N ALA A 199 21.92 9.29 -5.02
CA ALA A 199 22.46 8.88 -3.73
C ALA A 199 21.82 7.56 -3.24
N MET A 200 20.50 7.38 -3.42
CA MET A 200 19.80 6.14 -3.11
C MET A 200 20.35 4.95 -3.90
N ARG A 201 20.56 5.09 -5.21
CA ARG A 201 21.12 4.02 -6.05
C ARG A 201 22.58 3.72 -5.70
N ALA A 202 23.38 4.73 -5.40
CA ALA A 202 24.78 4.55 -4.96
C ALA A 202 24.82 3.77 -3.62
N THR A 203 24.03 4.18 -2.64
CA THR A 203 23.93 3.51 -1.34
C THR A 203 23.39 2.06 -1.46
N ALA A 204 22.47 1.82 -2.40
CA ALA A 204 21.93 0.48 -2.68
C ALA A 204 22.97 -0.45 -3.32
N TYR A 205 23.89 0.09 -4.11
CA TYR A 205 24.96 -0.65 -4.78
C TYR A 205 26.11 -1.00 -3.84
N ASP A 206 26.65 0.03 -3.17
CA ASP A 206 27.73 -0.11 -2.20
C ASP A 206 27.63 1.01 -1.15
N ARG A 207 27.29 0.63 0.09
CA ARG A 207 27.10 1.59 1.19
C ARG A 207 28.44 2.21 1.63
N GLU A 208 29.51 1.41 1.71
CA GLU A 208 30.83 1.89 2.15
C GLU A 208 31.44 2.79 1.10
N GLY A 209 31.39 2.39 -0.16
CA GLY A 209 31.83 3.22 -1.29
C GLY A 209 31.07 4.53 -1.37
N ALA A 210 29.75 4.53 -1.13
CA ALA A 210 28.94 5.75 -1.11
C ALA A 210 29.37 6.72 0.02
N MET A 211 29.67 6.19 1.21
CA MET A 211 30.18 7.01 2.33
C MET A 211 31.55 7.62 2.00
N MET A 212 32.45 6.87 1.37
CA MET A 212 33.76 7.38 0.95
C MET A 212 33.65 8.51 -0.08
N MET A 213 32.56 8.50 -0.89
CA MET A 213 32.25 9.58 -1.84
C MET A 213 31.49 10.76 -1.23
N GLY A 214 31.36 10.82 0.11
CA GLY A 214 30.73 11.91 0.84
C GLY A 214 29.20 11.85 0.89
N ILE A 215 28.59 10.70 0.56
CA ILE A 215 27.14 10.53 0.68
C ILE A 215 26.79 10.18 2.13
N ASP A 216 25.93 10.98 2.76
CA ASP A 216 25.34 10.68 4.07
C ASP A 216 24.30 9.55 3.91
N THR A 217 24.77 8.31 4.04
CA THR A 217 23.93 7.12 3.85
C THR A 217 22.80 7.02 4.89
N ASP A 218 22.99 7.60 6.09
CA ASP A 218 21.96 7.60 7.13
C ASP A 218 20.77 8.47 6.71
N ARG A 219 21.03 9.67 6.17
CA ARG A 219 19.96 10.54 5.64
C ARG A 219 19.27 9.90 4.44
N VAL A 220 20.02 9.23 3.56
CA VAL A 220 19.44 8.52 2.41
C VAL A 220 18.48 7.42 2.87
N ILE A 221 18.88 6.63 3.87
CA ILE A 221 18.04 5.56 4.41
C ILE A 221 16.78 6.12 5.08
N SER A 222 16.93 7.12 5.97
CA SER A 222 15.78 7.77 6.63
C SER A 222 14.80 8.36 5.61
N PHE A 223 15.31 8.99 4.54
CA PHE A 223 14.49 9.52 3.46
C PHE A 223 13.77 8.40 2.68
N THR A 224 14.41 7.26 2.50
CA THR A 224 13.79 6.08 1.86
C THR A 224 12.63 5.54 2.67
N PHE A 225 12.79 5.45 4.00
CA PHE A 225 11.71 5.08 4.90
C PHE A 225 10.57 6.10 4.85
N PHE A 226 10.91 7.41 4.83
CA PHE A 226 9.91 8.46 4.68
C PHE A 226 9.08 8.26 3.42
N ILE A 227 9.71 8.16 2.24
CA ILE A 227 9.00 8.00 0.96
C ILE A 227 8.19 6.70 0.91
N GLY A 228 8.77 5.58 1.34
CA GLY A 228 8.03 4.31 1.39
C GLY A 228 6.78 4.43 2.26
N SER A 229 6.89 5.05 3.42
CA SER A 229 5.78 5.26 4.36
C SER A 229 4.74 6.27 3.85
N VAL A 230 5.17 7.29 3.10
CA VAL A 230 4.27 8.22 2.38
C VAL A 230 3.36 7.46 1.42
N LEU A 231 3.91 6.51 0.65
CA LEU A 231 3.12 5.66 -0.27
C LEU A 231 2.15 4.75 0.49
N ALA A 232 2.58 4.17 1.61
CA ALA A 232 1.72 3.39 2.48
C ALA A 232 0.57 4.21 3.06
N GLY A 233 0.84 5.44 3.50
CA GLY A 233 -0.19 6.36 3.99
C GLY A 233 -1.24 6.71 2.94
N ALA A 234 -0.81 6.97 1.71
CA ALA A 234 -1.71 7.21 0.59
C ALA A 234 -2.59 5.98 0.31
N ALA A 235 -1.99 4.78 0.25
CA ALA A 235 -2.73 3.53 0.05
C ALA A 235 -3.76 3.28 1.18
N GLY A 236 -3.42 3.65 2.43
CA GLY A 236 -4.32 3.53 3.58
C GLY A 236 -5.59 4.36 3.45
N VAL A 237 -5.46 5.63 3.04
CA VAL A 237 -6.63 6.50 2.78
C VAL A 237 -7.47 5.95 1.62
N MET A 238 -6.82 5.52 0.53
CA MET A 238 -7.52 4.92 -0.61
C MET A 238 -8.35 3.70 -0.20
N PHE A 239 -7.78 2.83 0.65
CA PHE A 239 -8.50 1.67 1.16
C PHE A 239 -9.72 2.10 1.98
N GLY A 240 -9.56 3.06 2.90
CA GLY A 240 -10.65 3.58 3.70
C GLY A 240 -11.78 4.17 2.84
N LEU A 241 -11.44 4.91 1.78
CA LEU A 241 -12.40 5.46 0.83
C LEU A 241 -13.08 4.39 -0.03
N LEU A 242 -12.33 3.35 -0.45
CA LEU A 242 -12.84 2.30 -1.34
C LEU A 242 -13.73 1.30 -0.59
N PHE A 243 -13.31 0.87 0.61
CA PHE A 243 -14.02 -0.15 1.40
C PHE A 243 -14.89 0.45 2.51
N SER A 244 -14.86 1.77 2.68
CA SER A 244 -15.66 2.51 3.65
C SER A 244 -15.43 2.10 5.11
N GLN A 245 -14.38 1.35 5.41
CA GLN A 245 -14.10 0.86 6.76
C GLN A 245 -12.61 0.72 7.03
N VAL A 246 -12.21 0.98 8.29
CA VAL A 246 -10.86 0.76 8.79
C VAL A 246 -10.92 0.05 10.14
N PHE A 247 -9.94 -0.79 10.42
CA PHE A 247 -9.83 -1.54 11.67
C PHE A 247 -8.37 -1.79 12.03
N HIS A 248 -8.10 -2.02 13.31
CA HIS A 248 -6.76 -2.06 13.90
C HIS A 248 -5.85 -3.19 13.36
N PHE A 249 -6.39 -4.19 12.71
CA PHE A 249 -5.61 -5.34 12.20
C PHE A 249 -5.51 -5.36 10.66
N MET A 250 -6.07 -4.36 9.96
CA MET A 250 -6.08 -4.32 8.50
C MET A 250 -4.68 -4.28 7.88
N GLY A 251 -3.71 -3.71 8.61
CA GLY A 251 -2.34 -3.56 8.14
C GLY A 251 -1.60 -4.87 7.94
N PHE A 252 -1.86 -5.87 8.77
CA PHE A 252 -1.18 -7.16 8.71
C PHE A 252 -1.47 -7.90 7.40
N LEU A 253 -2.75 -8.07 7.05
CA LEU A 253 -3.14 -8.77 5.81
C LEU A 253 -2.75 -7.99 4.56
N ALA A 254 -2.99 -6.68 4.54
CA ALA A 254 -2.60 -5.82 3.43
C ALA A 254 -1.06 -5.80 3.27
N GLY A 255 -0.32 -5.77 4.38
CA GLY A 255 1.13 -5.87 4.39
C GLY A 255 1.65 -7.17 3.79
N LEU A 256 1.08 -8.32 4.17
CA LEU A 256 1.45 -9.62 3.59
C LEU A 256 1.15 -9.69 2.08
N LYS A 257 0.00 -9.17 1.63
CA LYS A 257 -0.34 -9.13 0.19
C LYS A 257 0.56 -8.16 -0.57
N GLY A 258 0.87 -6.99 0.00
CA GLY A 258 1.84 -6.05 -0.56
C GLY A 258 3.26 -6.62 -0.63
N PHE A 259 3.68 -7.37 0.38
CA PHE A 259 4.94 -8.13 0.36
C PHE A 259 4.91 -9.20 -0.75
N THR A 260 3.82 -9.97 -0.85
CA THR A 260 3.63 -10.94 -1.94
C THR A 260 3.77 -10.26 -3.31
N ALA A 261 3.14 -9.10 -3.49
CA ALA A 261 3.24 -8.30 -4.70
C ALA A 261 4.69 -7.87 -4.99
N ALA A 262 5.43 -7.41 -3.98
CA ALA A 262 6.83 -7.04 -4.12
C ALA A 262 7.70 -8.23 -4.53
N VAL A 263 7.50 -9.41 -3.92
CA VAL A 263 8.25 -10.64 -4.24
C VAL A 263 7.92 -11.14 -5.64
N VAL A 264 6.64 -11.26 -5.96
CA VAL A 264 6.17 -11.72 -7.28
C VAL A 264 6.68 -10.80 -8.38
N GLY A 265 6.62 -9.49 -8.16
CA GLY A 265 7.12 -8.49 -9.10
C GLY A 265 8.63 -8.49 -9.26
N GLY A 266 9.36 -8.81 -8.19
CA GLY A 266 10.81 -8.74 -8.07
C GLY A 266 11.25 -7.63 -7.13
N ILE A 267 11.61 -8.00 -5.89
CA ILE A 267 11.99 -7.06 -4.84
C ILE A 267 13.21 -6.22 -5.29
N GLY A 268 13.14 -4.90 -5.12
CA GLY A 268 14.18 -3.97 -5.54
C GLY A 268 13.94 -3.35 -6.92
N SER A 269 12.94 -3.83 -7.67
CA SER A 269 12.54 -3.26 -8.98
C SER A 269 11.23 -2.48 -8.85
N ILE A 270 11.26 -1.16 -9.07
CA ILE A 270 10.07 -0.31 -9.03
C ILE A 270 9.02 -0.78 -10.05
N PRO A 271 9.36 -1.01 -11.35
CA PRO A 271 8.39 -1.54 -12.30
C PRO A 271 7.90 -2.94 -11.91
N GLY A 272 8.79 -3.75 -11.31
CA GLY A 272 8.44 -5.08 -10.80
C GLY A 272 7.36 -5.01 -9.73
N ALA A 273 7.53 -4.18 -8.71
CA ALA A 273 6.55 -4.01 -7.64
C ALA A 273 5.17 -3.54 -8.16
N MET A 274 5.15 -2.66 -9.17
CA MET A 274 3.91 -2.21 -9.81
C MET A 274 3.19 -3.37 -10.51
N LEU A 275 3.91 -4.13 -11.33
CA LEU A 275 3.34 -5.29 -12.03
C LEU A 275 2.91 -6.38 -11.06
N GLY A 276 3.72 -6.65 -10.03
CA GLY A 276 3.37 -7.61 -8.98
C GLY A 276 2.10 -7.21 -8.23
N GLY A 277 1.95 -5.93 -7.90
CA GLY A 277 0.72 -5.40 -7.29
C GLY A 277 -0.51 -5.65 -8.15
N LEU A 278 -0.45 -5.30 -9.44
CA LEU A 278 -1.53 -5.52 -10.38
C LEU A 278 -1.86 -7.01 -10.54
N LEU A 279 -0.85 -7.87 -10.65
CA LEU A 279 -1.05 -9.32 -10.77
C LEU A 279 -1.72 -9.90 -9.53
N VAL A 280 -1.25 -9.54 -8.32
CA VAL A 280 -1.84 -10.02 -7.07
C VAL A 280 -3.28 -9.53 -6.94
N GLY A 281 -3.57 -8.25 -7.24
CA GLY A 281 -4.93 -7.72 -7.17
C GLY A 281 -5.89 -8.35 -8.18
N LEU A 282 -5.45 -8.55 -9.43
CA LEU A 282 -6.24 -9.27 -10.43
C LEU A 282 -6.50 -10.72 -10.02
N THR A 283 -5.47 -11.42 -9.55
CA THR A 283 -5.61 -12.80 -9.10
C THR A 283 -6.58 -12.92 -7.93
N GLU A 284 -6.48 -12.02 -6.95
CA GLU A 284 -7.37 -12.00 -5.80
C GLU A 284 -8.83 -11.74 -6.22
N ALA A 285 -9.05 -10.77 -7.11
CA ALA A 285 -10.39 -10.47 -7.60
C ALA A 285 -11.00 -11.65 -8.36
N TYR A 286 -10.24 -12.28 -9.24
CA TYR A 286 -10.72 -13.46 -9.97
C TYR A 286 -10.93 -14.67 -9.06
N ALA A 287 -9.99 -14.94 -8.15
CA ALA A 287 -10.13 -16.02 -7.19
C ALA A 287 -11.37 -15.83 -6.30
N SER A 288 -11.59 -14.62 -5.81
CA SER A 288 -12.76 -14.29 -5.00
C SER A 288 -14.07 -14.41 -5.79
N GLY A 289 -14.09 -13.95 -7.04
CA GLY A 289 -15.31 -13.94 -7.86
C GLY A 289 -15.71 -15.32 -8.39
N TYR A 290 -14.73 -16.15 -8.78
CA TYR A 290 -15.03 -17.48 -9.35
C TYR A 290 -15.02 -18.61 -8.34
N PHE A 291 -14.16 -18.58 -7.34
CA PHE A 291 -14.01 -19.65 -6.35
C PHE A 291 -14.54 -19.28 -4.97
N GLY A 292 -14.88 -17.98 -4.75
CA GLY A 292 -15.35 -17.44 -3.49
C GLY A 292 -14.22 -16.88 -2.61
N GLY A 293 -14.56 -15.93 -1.73
CA GLY A 293 -13.58 -15.14 -0.97
C GLY A 293 -12.61 -15.95 -0.10
N ARG A 294 -13.01 -17.15 0.35
CA ARG A 294 -12.14 -18.06 1.12
C ARG A 294 -10.92 -18.55 0.33
N TRP A 295 -11.04 -18.68 -0.99
CA TRP A 295 -9.96 -19.15 -1.86
C TRP A 295 -9.03 -18.03 -2.31
N ALA A 296 -9.45 -16.78 -2.19
CA ALA A 296 -8.67 -15.64 -2.65
C ALA A 296 -7.27 -15.60 -2.00
N GLU A 297 -7.19 -15.77 -0.68
CA GLU A 297 -5.92 -15.78 0.04
C GLU A 297 -5.07 -17.00 -0.30
N VAL A 298 -5.70 -18.17 -0.41
CA VAL A 298 -4.99 -19.42 -0.78
C VAL A 298 -4.33 -19.27 -2.16
N VAL A 299 -5.03 -18.70 -3.13
CA VAL A 299 -4.51 -18.51 -4.49
C VAL A 299 -3.38 -17.45 -4.49
N VAL A 300 -3.56 -16.33 -3.80
CA VAL A 300 -2.54 -15.27 -3.71
C VAL A 300 -1.24 -15.79 -3.08
N PHE A 301 -1.32 -16.47 -1.94
CA PHE A 301 -0.13 -17.03 -1.29
C PHE A 301 0.41 -18.26 -2.03
N GLY A 302 -0.44 -19.02 -2.71
CA GLY A 302 -0.03 -20.09 -3.61
C GLY A 302 0.84 -19.58 -4.76
N ILE A 303 0.48 -18.44 -5.37
CA ILE A 303 1.31 -17.77 -6.39
C ILE A 303 2.64 -17.31 -5.81
N LEU A 304 2.66 -16.78 -4.58
CA LEU A 304 3.90 -16.41 -3.92
C LEU A 304 4.85 -17.60 -3.83
N ILE A 305 4.36 -18.74 -3.30
CA ILE A 305 5.16 -19.95 -3.17
C ILE A 305 5.63 -20.45 -4.54
N PHE A 306 4.72 -20.48 -5.51
CA PHE A 306 5.06 -20.90 -6.89
C PHE A 306 6.17 -20.04 -7.50
N VAL A 307 6.05 -18.70 -7.39
CA VAL A 307 7.07 -17.79 -7.94
C VAL A 307 8.41 -17.97 -7.19
N LEU A 308 8.41 -18.13 -5.88
CA LEU A 308 9.65 -18.37 -5.12
C LEU A 308 10.34 -19.67 -5.52
N LEU A 309 9.59 -20.72 -5.87
CA LEU A 309 10.15 -22.01 -6.30
C LEU A 309 10.68 -21.97 -7.73
N VAL A 310 9.98 -21.31 -8.65
CA VAL A 310 10.30 -21.30 -10.08
C VAL A 310 11.25 -20.17 -10.46
N ARG A 311 11.02 -18.97 -9.88
CA ARG A 311 11.78 -17.76 -10.19
C ARG A 311 11.99 -16.90 -8.94
N PRO A 312 12.90 -17.26 -8.04
CA PRO A 312 13.08 -16.60 -6.74
C PRO A 312 13.41 -15.11 -6.82
N GLN A 313 13.84 -14.63 -7.98
CA GLN A 313 14.10 -13.21 -8.26
C GLN A 313 12.83 -12.41 -8.58
N GLY A 314 11.67 -13.07 -8.74
CA GLY A 314 10.44 -12.47 -9.23
C GLY A 314 10.47 -12.21 -10.75
N LEU A 315 9.42 -11.53 -11.25
CA LEU A 315 9.22 -11.32 -12.71
C LEU A 315 10.25 -10.37 -13.31
N LEU A 316 10.54 -9.25 -12.63
CA LEU A 316 11.46 -8.19 -13.09
C LEU A 316 12.60 -7.92 -12.10
N GLY A 317 12.92 -8.88 -11.24
CA GLY A 317 14.06 -8.80 -10.35
C GLY A 317 15.39 -8.95 -11.12
N THR A 318 16.41 -8.23 -10.69
CA THR A 318 17.77 -8.38 -11.20
C THR A 318 18.50 -9.50 -10.47
N PRO A 319 19.23 -10.39 -11.16
CA PRO A 319 20.04 -11.40 -10.51
C PRO A 319 21.08 -10.74 -9.61
N GLU A 320 21.23 -11.22 -8.37
CA GLU A 320 22.34 -10.82 -7.52
C GLU A 320 23.64 -11.26 -8.17
N LEU A 321 24.48 -10.29 -8.55
CA LEU A 321 25.84 -10.57 -8.96
C LEU A 321 26.57 -11.12 -7.73
N LYS A 322 26.89 -12.41 -7.74
CA LYS A 322 27.80 -12.99 -6.75
C LYS A 322 29.13 -12.25 -6.91
N LYS A 323 29.48 -11.42 -5.93
CA LYS A 323 30.86 -10.92 -5.81
C LYS A 323 31.72 -12.16 -5.59
N VAL A 324 32.56 -12.46 -6.58
CA VAL A 324 33.62 -13.49 -6.50
C VAL A 324 34.73 -12.96 -5.59
#